data_3780846c2a3ff6af2cb6cb044e82e25a
#
_entry.id   3780846c2a3ff6af2cb6cb044e82e25a
#
_cell.length_a   1.000
_cell.length_b   1.000
_cell.length_c   1.000
_cell.angle_alpha   90.00
_cell.angle_beta   90.00
_cell.angle_gamma   90.00
#
_symmetry.space_group_name_H-M   'P 1'
#
loop_
_entity.id
_entity.type
_entity.pdbx_description
1 polymer ?
#
loop_
_entity_poly.entity_id
_entity_poly.type
_entity_poly.pdbx_seq_one_letter_code
_entity_poly.pdbx_strand_id
1 'polypeptide(L)'
;ERAGDFAQAMMDLGATICTPRDPRCLLCPLAQDCRARAEGDPARFPVKPAKKAKPTRKGAAFWIERVDATGRSVWLVRREGKGILGGMRALPDDGWSARADGSGAHAEDWYDAGTVRHGFTHFDLELSVHVSRTAQPDGEGEWWPVDRIEEAGLPTLFAKAAARALG
;
A
#
# COMPACT_ATOMS: atom_id res chain seq x y z
N GLU A 1 18.02 24.53 27.56
CA GLU A 1 17.73 23.09 27.56
C GLU A 1 17.64 22.59 26.12
N ARG A 2 18.30 21.46 25.82
CA ARG A 2 18.44 20.92 24.47
C ARG A 2 17.51 19.73 24.28
N ALA A 3 16.20 19.97 24.43
CA ALA A 3 15.19 18.88 24.36
C ALA A 3 15.18 18.13 23.00
N GLY A 4 15.46 18.83 21.89
CA GLY A 4 15.58 18.22 20.57
C GLY A 4 16.75 17.25 20.46
N ASP A 5 17.90 17.61 21.04
CA ASP A 5 19.08 16.74 21.02
C ASP A 5 18.89 15.49 21.89
N PHE A 6 18.17 15.62 22.99
CA PHE A 6 17.81 14.45 23.82
C PHE A 6 16.92 13.46 23.05
N ALA A 7 15.90 13.96 22.36
CA ALA A 7 15.05 13.12 21.54
C ALA A 7 15.83 12.41 20.43
N GLN A 8 16.74 13.15 19.75
CA GLN A 8 17.62 12.57 18.72
C GLN A 8 18.55 11.52 19.32
N ALA A 9 19.19 11.80 20.44
CA ALA A 9 20.09 10.85 21.11
C ALA A 9 19.37 9.55 21.53
N MET A 10 18.10 9.65 21.98
CA MET A 10 17.30 8.47 22.31
C MET A 10 16.92 7.64 21.08
N MET A 11 16.63 8.28 19.94
CA MET A 11 16.41 7.58 18.67
C MET A 11 17.68 6.87 18.19
N ASP A 12 18.82 7.54 18.23
CA ASP A 12 20.11 6.99 17.83
C ASP A 12 20.52 5.80 18.73
N LEU A 13 20.30 5.94 20.04
CA LEU A 13 20.52 4.86 20.99
C LEU A 13 19.68 3.63 20.65
N GLY A 14 18.39 3.83 20.33
CA GLY A 14 17.46 2.77 19.95
C GLY A 14 17.78 2.13 18.60
N ALA A 15 18.37 2.89 17.68
CA ALA A 15 18.75 2.40 16.35
C ALA A 15 20.08 1.61 16.35
N THR A 16 21.03 1.98 17.24
CA THR A 16 22.41 1.46 17.15
C THR A 16 22.84 0.58 18.32
N ILE A 17 22.35 0.83 19.52
CA ILE A 17 22.78 0.16 20.75
C ILE A 17 21.64 -0.63 21.39
N CYS A 18 20.52 0.01 21.70
CA CYS A 18 19.37 -0.60 22.39
C CYS A 18 18.39 -1.20 21.37
N THR A 19 18.89 -2.11 20.54
CA THR A 19 18.10 -2.77 19.51
C THR A 19 17.20 -3.87 20.07
N PRO A 20 16.01 -4.14 19.48
CA PRO A 20 15.08 -5.15 19.97
C PRO A 20 15.60 -6.59 19.94
N ARG A 21 16.60 -6.85 19.13
CA ARG A 21 17.32 -8.13 19.05
C ARG A 21 18.79 -7.86 19.32
N ASP A 22 19.36 -8.59 20.27
CA ASP A 22 20.76 -8.49 20.65
C ASP A 22 21.22 -7.06 21.01
N PRO A 23 20.65 -6.47 22.10
CA PRO A 23 21.02 -5.13 22.56
C PRO A 23 22.45 -5.10 23.08
N ARG A 24 23.25 -4.13 22.64
CA ARG A 24 24.65 -3.96 23.01
C ARG A 24 24.79 -3.23 24.34
N CYS A 25 24.29 -3.83 25.42
CA CYS A 25 24.19 -3.20 26.74
C CYS A 25 25.53 -2.77 27.33
N LEU A 26 26.64 -3.43 26.96
CA LEU A 26 27.97 -3.06 27.44
C LEU A 26 28.47 -1.73 26.86
N LEU A 27 27.93 -1.31 25.70
CA LEU A 27 28.26 -0.04 25.05
C LEU A 27 27.26 1.06 25.38
N CYS A 28 26.20 0.74 26.14
CA CYS A 28 25.12 1.70 26.42
C CYS A 28 25.56 2.73 27.48
N PRO A 29 25.50 4.03 27.20
CA PRO A 29 25.83 5.07 28.18
C PRO A 29 24.88 5.11 29.36
N LEU A 30 23.67 4.51 29.24
CA LEU A 30 22.67 4.42 30.29
C LEU A 30 22.68 3.06 31.01
N ALA A 31 23.72 2.27 30.83
CA ALA A 31 23.76 0.90 31.34
C ALA A 31 23.64 0.77 32.86
N GLN A 32 24.12 1.76 33.61
CA GLN A 32 24.10 1.75 35.09
C GLN A 32 22.70 1.96 35.66
N ASP A 33 21.89 2.80 34.99
CA ASP A 33 20.55 3.16 35.44
C ASP A 33 19.44 2.37 34.71
N CYS A 34 19.83 1.38 33.90
CA CYS A 34 18.90 0.65 33.07
C CYS A 34 18.21 -0.50 33.80
N ARG A 35 16.90 -0.37 34.08
CA ARG A 35 16.10 -1.41 34.71
C ARG A 35 16.06 -2.72 33.91
N ALA A 36 15.94 -2.65 32.59
CA ALA A 36 15.90 -3.85 31.73
C ALA A 36 17.18 -4.68 31.85
N ARG A 37 18.35 -4.00 31.96
CA ARG A 37 19.62 -4.67 32.21
C ARG A 37 19.70 -5.24 33.63
N ALA A 38 19.23 -4.51 34.61
CA ALA A 38 19.21 -4.95 36.01
C ALA A 38 18.31 -6.21 36.23
N GLU A 39 17.24 -6.33 35.46
CA GLU A 39 16.35 -7.50 35.43
C GLU A 39 16.95 -8.70 34.66
N GLY A 40 18.10 -8.55 34.01
CA GLY A 40 18.85 -9.62 33.37
C GLY A 40 18.38 -10.02 31.95
N ASP A 41 17.26 -9.47 31.46
CA ASP A 41 16.72 -9.77 30.12
C ASP A 41 16.30 -8.49 29.38
N PRO A 42 17.27 -7.70 28.89
CA PRO A 42 16.98 -6.48 28.16
C PRO A 42 16.31 -6.73 26.79
N ALA A 43 16.48 -7.91 26.20
CA ALA A 43 15.86 -8.24 24.91
C ALA A 43 14.33 -8.42 25.00
N ARG A 44 13.79 -8.60 26.22
CA ARG A 44 12.34 -8.62 26.48
C ARG A 44 11.66 -7.29 26.20
N PHE A 45 12.40 -6.19 26.20
CA PHE A 45 11.86 -4.84 25.99
C PHE A 45 12.14 -4.30 24.59
N PRO A 46 11.20 -3.51 23.99
CA PRO A 46 9.86 -3.21 24.51
C PRO A 46 8.93 -4.42 24.44
N VAL A 47 8.06 -4.59 25.44
CA VAL A 47 6.99 -5.59 25.42
C VAL A 47 6.01 -5.20 24.30
N LYS A 48 6.00 -5.97 23.20
CA LYS A 48 5.10 -5.73 22.09
C LYS A 48 3.77 -6.42 22.37
N PRO A 49 2.65 -5.69 22.38
CA PRO A 49 1.35 -6.33 22.42
C PRO A 49 1.16 -7.26 21.22
N ALA A 50 0.40 -8.33 21.41
CA ALA A 50 0.06 -9.23 20.31
C ALA A 50 -0.57 -8.42 19.17
N LYS A 51 -0.09 -8.64 17.95
CA LYS A 51 -0.68 -7.98 16.76
C LYS A 51 -2.13 -8.45 16.62
N LYS A 52 -3.07 -7.51 16.68
CA LYS A 52 -4.46 -7.81 16.32
C LYS A 52 -4.50 -8.27 14.87
N ALA A 53 -5.28 -9.32 14.61
CA ALA A 53 -5.54 -9.75 13.23
C ALA A 53 -6.16 -8.59 12.47
N LYS A 54 -5.63 -8.31 11.28
CA LYS A 54 -6.20 -7.28 10.41
C LYS A 54 -7.43 -7.86 9.71
N PRO A 55 -8.52 -7.10 9.58
CA PRO A 55 -9.64 -7.52 8.75
C PRO A 55 -9.20 -7.61 7.29
N THR A 56 -9.72 -8.59 6.57
CA THR A 56 -9.56 -8.69 5.12
C THR A 56 -10.75 -8.04 4.44
N ARG A 57 -10.48 -7.13 3.50
CA ARG A 57 -11.48 -6.55 2.60
C ARG A 57 -11.37 -7.18 1.23
N LYS A 58 -12.47 -7.21 0.52
CA LYS A 58 -12.52 -7.62 -0.89
C LYS A 58 -12.95 -6.45 -1.73
N GLY A 59 -12.46 -6.40 -2.96
CA GLY A 59 -12.81 -5.39 -3.92
C GLY A 59 -12.49 -5.84 -5.33
N ALA A 60 -12.87 -5.01 -6.31
CA ALA A 60 -12.58 -5.23 -7.72
C ALA A 60 -11.90 -4.00 -8.33
N ALA A 61 -10.98 -4.23 -9.25
CA ALA A 61 -10.41 -3.23 -10.12
C ALA A 61 -10.64 -3.61 -11.57
N PHE A 62 -10.83 -2.61 -12.42
CA PHE A 62 -11.27 -2.78 -13.79
C PHE A 62 -10.18 -2.29 -14.75
N TRP A 63 -9.62 -3.19 -15.56
CA TRP A 63 -8.73 -2.87 -16.66
C TRP A 63 -9.57 -2.70 -17.92
N ILE A 64 -9.84 -1.46 -18.28
CA ILE A 64 -10.59 -1.10 -19.49
C ILE A 64 -9.57 -0.73 -20.56
N GLU A 65 -9.48 -1.55 -21.59
CA GLU A 65 -8.50 -1.40 -22.67
C GLU A 65 -9.18 -1.08 -23.98
N ARG A 66 -8.60 -0.18 -24.74
CA ARG A 66 -8.94 0.03 -26.15
C ARG A 66 -7.72 -0.19 -27.03
N VAL A 67 -7.98 -0.57 -28.26
CA VAL A 67 -6.98 -0.68 -29.33
C VAL A 67 -7.42 0.22 -30.48
N ASP A 68 -6.57 1.15 -30.86
CA ASP A 68 -6.82 2.06 -31.98
C ASP A 68 -5.55 2.19 -32.87
N ALA A 69 -5.55 3.11 -33.82
CA ALA A 69 -4.44 3.33 -34.72
C ALA A 69 -3.14 3.77 -33.99
N THR A 70 -3.23 4.26 -32.78
CA THR A 70 -2.09 4.69 -31.94
C THR A 70 -1.55 3.59 -31.04
N GLY A 71 -2.23 2.43 -30.98
CA GLY A 71 -1.84 1.28 -30.19
C GLY A 71 -2.84 0.91 -29.08
N ARG A 72 -2.35 0.22 -28.06
CA ARG A 72 -3.13 -0.20 -26.89
C ARG A 72 -3.10 0.89 -25.83
N SER A 73 -4.26 1.25 -25.29
CA SER A 73 -4.39 2.20 -24.19
C SER A 73 -5.34 1.66 -23.12
N VAL A 74 -5.05 1.96 -21.84
CA VAL A 74 -5.88 1.62 -20.70
C VAL A 74 -6.46 2.88 -20.08
N TRP A 75 -7.70 2.79 -19.61
CA TRP A 75 -8.34 3.90 -18.92
C TRP A 75 -7.85 4.00 -17.48
N LEU A 76 -7.31 5.17 -17.13
CA LEU A 76 -6.89 5.50 -15.76
C LEU A 76 -7.75 6.63 -15.23
N VAL A 77 -8.07 6.54 -13.95
CA VAL A 77 -8.80 7.57 -13.20
C VAL A 77 -7.88 8.19 -12.16
N ARG A 78 -8.26 9.36 -11.67
CA ARG A 78 -7.62 9.95 -10.49
C ARG A 78 -8.55 9.80 -9.31
N ARG A 79 -8.09 9.09 -8.26
CA ARG A 79 -8.89 8.93 -7.05
C ARG A 79 -9.13 10.28 -6.39
N GLU A 80 -10.30 10.44 -5.75
CA GLU A 80 -10.61 11.66 -5.01
C GLU A 80 -9.53 12.00 -3.98
N GLY A 81 -9.30 13.31 -3.77
CA GLY A 81 -8.15 13.82 -3.02
C GLY A 81 -8.10 13.49 -1.52
N LYS A 82 -9.14 12.84 -0.97
CA LYS A 82 -9.24 12.47 0.45
C LYS A 82 -9.52 10.97 0.60
N GLY A 83 -8.61 10.24 1.18
CA GLY A 83 -8.79 8.80 1.43
C GLY A 83 -7.56 7.98 1.10
N ILE A 84 -7.74 6.66 1.04
CA ILE A 84 -6.68 5.74 0.71
C ILE A 84 -6.28 5.93 -0.75
N LEU A 85 -5.00 6.24 -0.99
CA LEU A 85 -4.44 6.55 -2.30
C LEU A 85 -5.08 7.79 -2.98
N GLY A 86 -5.64 8.72 -2.19
CA GLY A 86 -6.28 9.94 -2.71
C GLY A 86 -5.33 10.78 -3.56
N GLY A 87 -5.86 11.36 -4.65
CA GLY A 87 -5.12 12.17 -5.61
C GLY A 87 -4.20 11.38 -6.55
N MET A 88 -4.03 10.08 -6.36
CA MET A 88 -3.17 9.24 -7.19
C MET A 88 -3.92 8.66 -8.38
N ARG A 89 -3.20 8.38 -9.47
CA ARG A 89 -3.74 7.59 -10.59
C ARG A 89 -4.08 6.19 -10.13
N ALA A 90 -5.13 5.63 -10.69
CA ALA A 90 -5.64 4.31 -10.36
C ALA A 90 -6.33 3.67 -11.56
N LEU A 91 -6.55 2.38 -11.51
CA LEU A 91 -7.60 1.75 -12.29
C LEU A 91 -8.97 2.12 -11.70
N PRO A 92 -10.04 2.20 -12.49
CA PRO A 92 -11.40 2.19 -11.97
C PRO A 92 -11.59 1.03 -10.98
N ASP A 93 -12.37 1.23 -9.93
CA ASP A 93 -12.62 0.21 -8.90
C ASP A 93 -14.06 0.30 -8.35
N ASP A 94 -14.46 -0.69 -7.56
CA ASP A 94 -15.81 -0.82 -7.00
C ASP A 94 -16.02 -0.03 -5.69
N GLY A 95 -15.07 0.81 -5.30
CA GLY A 95 -15.15 1.54 -4.05
C GLY A 95 -14.86 0.69 -2.82
N TRP A 96 -13.94 -0.25 -2.90
CA TRP A 96 -13.50 -1.11 -1.79
C TRP A 96 -12.99 -0.36 -0.56
N SER A 97 -12.77 0.91 -0.69
CA SER A 97 -12.41 1.77 0.44
C SER A 97 -13.62 1.99 1.37
N ALA A 98 -13.37 2.43 2.61
CA ALA A 98 -14.45 2.70 3.57
C ALA A 98 -15.39 3.85 3.13
N ARG A 99 -15.06 4.56 2.07
CA ARG A 99 -15.82 5.69 1.54
C ARG A 99 -16.69 5.33 0.34
N ALA A 100 -16.56 4.11 -0.16
CA ALA A 100 -17.21 3.67 -1.40
C ALA A 100 -17.00 4.66 -2.55
N ASP A 101 -15.75 5.13 -2.69
CA ASP A 101 -15.31 6.18 -3.61
C ASP A 101 -14.78 5.62 -4.94
N GLY A 102 -15.26 4.46 -5.34
CA GLY A 102 -14.91 3.82 -6.60
C GLY A 102 -15.59 4.49 -7.78
N SER A 103 -14.91 4.51 -8.92
CA SER A 103 -15.44 5.05 -10.18
C SER A 103 -16.31 4.06 -10.95
N GLY A 104 -16.32 2.79 -10.52
CA GLY A 104 -17.06 1.74 -11.20
C GLY A 104 -16.59 1.47 -12.63
N ALA A 105 -17.24 0.54 -13.27
CA ALA A 105 -17.20 0.31 -14.71
C ALA A 105 -18.30 -0.66 -15.11
N HIS A 106 -18.87 -0.48 -16.29
CA HIS A 106 -19.92 -1.33 -16.82
C HIS A 106 -19.48 -1.98 -18.13
N ALA A 107 -19.56 -3.30 -18.19
CA ALA A 107 -19.44 -4.07 -19.42
C ALA A 107 -20.18 -5.40 -19.25
N GLU A 108 -20.58 -6.00 -20.38
CA GLU A 108 -21.20 -7.33 -20.39
C GLU A 108 -20.11 -8.44 -20.36
N ASP A 109 -18.93 -8.15 -20.93
CA ASP A 109 -17.84 -9.11 -21.10
C ASP A 109 -16.63 -8.76 -20.26
N TRP A 110 -16.61 -9.23 -19.01
CA TRP A 110 -15.43 -9.15 -18.15
C TRP A 110 -14.67 -10.48 -18.12
N TYR A 111 -13.38 -10.42 -18.38
CA TYR A 111 -12.46 -11.52 -18.13
C TYR A 111 -11.81 -11.35 -16.75
N ASP A 112 -11.84 -12.41 -15.94
CA ASP A 112 -11.16 -12.42 -14.63
C ASP A 112 -9.67 -12.75 -14.82
N ALA A 113 -8.82 -11.76 -14.60
CA ALA A 113 -7.37 -11.89 -14.64
C ALA A 113 -6.78 -12.42 -13.32
N GLY A 114 -7.63 -12.61 -12.29
CA GLY A 114 -7.24 -13.12 -10.97
C GLY A 114 -7.16 -12.04 -9.90
N THR A 115 -6.60 -12.40 -8.75
CA THR A 115 -6.62 -11.56 -7.54
C THR A 115 -5.23 -11.07 -7.16
N VAL A 116 -5.17 -9.81 -6.72
CA VAL A 116 -3.99 -9.17 -6.13
C VAL A 116 -4.19 -9.00 -4.63
N ARG A 117 -3.17 -9.36 -3.83
CA ARG A 117 -3.16 -9.11 -2.39
C ARG A 117 -2.29 -7.91 -2.04
N HIS A 118 -2.82 -7.03 -1.19
CA HIS A 118 -2.10 -5.85 -0.73
C HIS A 118 -2.42 -5.56 0.74
N GLY A 119 -1.35 -5.37 1.56
CA GLY A 119 -1.49 -5.04 2.98
C GLY A 119 -1.45 -3.54 3.21
N PHE A 120 -2.52 -3.00 3.77
CA PHE A 120 -2.55 -1.65 4.35
C PHE A 120 -2.24 -1.68 5.85
N THR A 121 -2.09 -0.52 6.45
CA THR A 121 -1.81 -0.43 7.90
C THR A 121 -2.91 -1.08 8.76
N HIS A 122 -4.17 -0.91 8.36
CA HIS A 122 -5.33 -1.29 9.17
C HIS A 122 -6.12 -2.49 8.65
N PHE A 123 -5.86 -2.93 7.42
CA PHE A 123 -6.54 -4.09 6.80
C PHE A 123 -5.68 -4.67 5.68
N ASP A 124 -6.00 -5.89 5.29
CA ASP A 124 -5.49 -6.52 4.08
C ASP A 124 -6.58 -6.47 3.00
N LEU A 125 -6.18 -6.27 1.73
CA LEU A 125 -7.08 -6.21 0.59
C LEU A 125 -6.83 -7.38 -0.36
N GLU A 126 -7.89 -8.06 -0.74
CA GLU A 126 -7.96 -8.97 -1.88
C GLU A 126 -8.71 -8.26 -2.99
N LEU A 127 -8.00 -7.87 -4.05
CA LEU A 127 -8.52 -7.09 -5.17
C LEU A 127 -8.60 -7.99 -6.40
N SER A 128 -9.81 -8.34 -6.84
CA SER A 128 -10.04 -9.03 -8.11
C SER A 128 -9.78 -8.09 -9.28
N VAL A 129 -9.13 -8.57 -10.32
CA VAL A 129 -8.80 -7.77 -11.51
C VAL A 129 -9.63 -8.27 -12.68
N HIS A 130 -10.50 -7.41 -13.19
CA HIS A 130 -11.36 -7.68 -14.33
C HIS A 130 -10.90 -6.89 -15.55
N VAL A 131 -10.82 -7.54 -16.69
CA VAL A 131 -10.33 -6.97 -17.95
C VAL A 131 -11.45 -6.94 -18.97
N SER A 132 -11.65 -5.83 -19.66
CA SER A 132 -12.56 -5.72 -20.81
C SER A 132 -11.95 -4.83 -21.90
N ARG A 133 -12.25 -5.18 -23.15
CA ARG A 133 -11.92 -4.38 -24.35
C ARG A 133 -13.16 -3.74 -24.97
N THR A 134 -14.32 -4.02 -24.42
CA THR A 134 -15.63 -3.51 -24.89
C THR A 134 -16.24 -2.52 -23.92
N ALA A 135 -15.75 -2.49 -22.66
CA ALA A 135 -16.26 -1.60 -21.65
C ALA A 135 -16.08 -0.12 -22.03
N GLN A 136 -17.12 0.65 -21.77
CA GLN A 136 -17.02 2.09 -21.84
C GLN A 136 -16.66 2.63 -20.45
N PRO A 137 -15.62 3.46 -20.32
CA PRO A 137 -15.28 4.04 -19.04
C PRO A 137 -16.31 5.08 -18.62
N ASP A 138 -16.61 5.11 -17.33
CA ASP A 138 -17.46 6.13 -16.70
C ASP A 138 -16.61 7.22 -16.04
N GLY A 139 -17.13 8.44 -16.02
CA GLY A 139 -16.56 9.56 -15.30
C GLY A 139 -15.32 10.18 -15.94
N GLU A 140 -14.57 10.92 -15.12
CA GLU A 140 -13.36 11.60 -15.56
C GLU A 140 -12.14 10.67 -15.47
N GLY A 141 -11.30 10.70 -16.52
CA GLY A 141 -10.09 9.91 -16.58
C GLY A 141 -9.27 10.20 -17.84
N GLU A 142 -8.27 9.39 -18.09
CA GLU A 142 -7.38 9.53 -19.23
C GLU A 142 -7.01 8.16 -19.83
N TRP A 143 -6.88 8.14 -21.16
CA TRP A 143 -6.33 6.98 -21.85
C TRP A 143 -4.81 7.01 -21.78
N TRP A 144 -4.21 5.99 -21.15
CA TRP A 144 -2.77 5.87 -20.99
C TRP A 144 -2.20 4.73 -21.85
N PRO A 145 -1.09 4.96 -22.61
CA PRO A 145 -0.48 3.91 -23.41
C PRO A 145 -0.04 2.72 -22.54
N VAL A 146 -0.43 1.51 -22.95
CA VAL A 146 -0.13 0.28 -22.19
C VAL A 146 1.36 -0.02 -22.13
N ASP A 147 2.09 0.26 -23.20
CA ASP A 147 3.55 0.11 -23.28
C ASP A 147 4.33 1.04 -22.35
N ARG A 148 3.67 2.08 -21.85
CA ARG A 148 4.23 3.05 -20.90
C ARG A 148 3.53 3.03 -19.54
N ILE A 149 2.89 1.92 -19.18
CA ILE A 149 2.11 1.84 -17.92
C ILE A 149 2.95 2.04 -16.67
N GLU A 150 4.24 1.69 -16.71
CA GLU A 150 5.17 1.91 -15.60
C GLU A 150 5.42 3.40 -15.33
N GLU A 151 5.32 4.25 -16.35
CA GLU A 151 5.48 5.70 -16.23
C GLU A 151 4.21 6.39 -15.69
N ALA A 152 3.09 5.69 -15.61
CA ALA A 152 1.82 6.26 -15.13
C ALA A 152 1.85 6.68 -13.65
N GLY A 153 2.85 6.24 -12.88
CA GLY A 153 2.98 6.54 -11.45
C GLY A 153 1.89 5.88 -10.60
N LEU A 154 1.45 4.69 -10.99
CA LEU A 154 0.45 3.93 -10.23
C LEU A 154 0.98 3.53 -8.85
N PRO A 155 0.18 3.65 -7.78
CA PRO A 155 0.49 3.04 -6.50
C PRO A 155 0.74 1.54 -6.63
N THR A 156 1.55 0.97 -5.74
CA THR A 156 1.94 -0.45 -5.77
C THR A 156 0.75 -1.41 -5.91
N LEU A 157 -0.40 -1.09 -5.32
CA LEU A 157 -1.63 -1.87 -5.48
C LEU A 157 -2.05 -1.98 -6.94
N PHE A 158 -2.20 -0.83 -7.61
CA PHE A 158 -2.67 -0.76 -9.00
C PHE A 158 -1.58 -1.14 -10.00
N ALA A 159 -0.30 -0.93 -9.66
CA ALA A 159 0.80 -1.47 -10.46
C ALA A 159 0.79 -3.01 -10.50
N LYS A 160 0.52 -3.66 -9.35
CA LYS A 160 0.30 -5.11 -9.31
C LYS A 160 -0.94 -5.54 -10.09
N ALA A 161 -2.04 -4.77 -10.01
CA ALA A 161 -3.25 -5.06 -10.77
C ALA A 161 -3.01 -4.91 -12.29
N ALA A 162 -2.28 -3.89 -12.71
CA ALA A 162 -1.87 -3.72 -14.11
C ALA A 162 -1.01 -4.89 -14.60
N ALA A 163 0.00 -5.28 -13.84
CA ALA A 163 0.82 -6.46 -14.17
C ALA A 163 -0.02 -7.73 -14.28
N ARG A 164 -1.03 -7.88 -13.43
CA ARG A 164 -1.95 -9.03 -13.47
C ARG A 164 -2.85 -9.03 -14.70
N ALA A 165 -3.29 -7.85 -15.15
CA ALA A 165 -4.11 -7.69 -16.35
C ALA A 165 -3.34 -7.96 -17.65
N LEU A 166 -2.03 -7.77 -17.62
CA LEU A 166 -1.14 -7.97 -18.78
C LEU A 166 -0.64 -9.41 -18.92
N GLY A 167 -0.86 -10.30 -17.94
CA GLY A 167 -0.47 -11.71 -17.94
C GLY A 167 0.85 -11.94 -17.32
#